data_995a7ee9947882c379c117934f4df33f
#
_entry.id   995a7ee9947882c379c117934f4df33f
#
_cell.length_a   1.000
_cell.length_b   1.000
_cell.length_c   1.000
_cell.angle_alpha   90.00
_cell.angle_beta   90.00
_cell.angle_gamma   90.00
#
_symmetry.space_group_name_H-M   'P 1'
#
loop_
_entity.id
_entity.type
_entity.pdbx_description
1 polymer ?
#
loop_
_entity_poly.entity_id
_entity_poly.type
_entity_poly.pdbx_seq_one_letter_code
_entity_poly.pdbx_strand_id
1 'polypeptide(L)'
;FASDQEVKWCPGCGDYSILKQVQTVLPEFVTEKEKVVFVSGIGCSSRFPYYMATYGMHSIHGRATAIATGVKTANPDLNVWVVGGDGDLLSIGGNHFIHMLRRNPDIKLMLFNNQIYGLTKGQYSPTSPKGANTKSTPFGSVDEPFNPAELALGAKASFFARTLDRDPKHMQAMINRANQHKGSAL
;
A
#
# COMPACT_ATOMS: atom_id res chain seq x y z
N PHE A 1 -0.95 -0.51 18.94
CA PHE A 1 -0.89 -1.23 17.66
C PHE A 1 0.53 -1.47 17.14
N ALA A 2 1.57 -1.03 17.86
CA ALA A 2 2.96 -1.42 17.54
C ALA A 2 3.23 -2.85 18.02
N SER A 3 3.92 -3.64 17.19
CA SER A 3 4.43 -4.95 17.58
C SER A 3 5.72 -4.82 18.41
N ASP A 4 6.22 -5.94 18.88
CA ASP A 4 7.52 -6.05 19.57
C ASP A 4 8.71 -6.16 18.60
N GLN A 5 8.44 -6.15 17.30
CA GLN A 5 9.48 -6.33 16.29
C GLN A 5 10.26 -5.03 16.03
N GLU A 6 11.57 -5.15 15.94
CA GLU A 6 12.44 -4.06 15.53
C GLU A 6 12.16 -3.65 14.08
N VAL A 7 11.88 -2.37 13.86
CA VAL A 7 11.59 -1.85 12.51
C VAL A 7 12.89 -1.73 11.70
N LYS A 8 12.96 -2.41 10.56
CA LYS A 8 14.17 -2.52 9.73
C LYS A 8 13.95 -1.94 8.32
N TRP A 9 13.89 -0.63 8.22
CA TRP A 9 14.00 0.12 6.97
C TRP A 9 15.29 0.95 6.95
N CYS A 10 15.60 1.56 5.80
CA CYS A 10 16.76 2.43 5.68
C CYS A 10 16.62 3.68 6.56
N PRO A 11 17.69 4.20 7.14
CA PRO A 11 17.66 5.46 7.88
C PRO A 11 17.05 6.59 7.04
N GLY A 12 16.06 7.31 7.60
CA GLY A 12 15.36 8.39 6.92
C GLY A 12 14.29 7.96 5.91
N CYS A 13 13.96 6.67 5.83
CA CYS A 13 12.88 6.18 4.97
C CYS A 13 11.51 6.70 5.42
N GLY A 14 10.69 7.14 4.47
CA GLY A 14 9.31 7.59 4.74
C GLY A 14 8.39 6.54 5.34
N ASP A 15 8.71 5.25 5.15
CA ASP A 15 7.95 4.14 5.70
C ASP A 15 7.83 4.20 7.23
N TYR A 16 8.86 4.73 7.93
CA TYR A 16 8.80 4.97 9.38
C TYR A 16 7.70 5.97 9.75
N SER A 17 7.62 7.07 9.01
CA SER A 17 6.59 8.09 9.22
C SER A 17 5.20 7.51 8.99
N ILE A 18 5.00 6.80 7.89
CA ILE A 18 3.72 6.21 7.52
C ILE A 18 3.28 5.18 8.58
N LEU A 19 4.17 4.28 8.99
CA LEU A 19 3.90 3.30 10.05
C LEU A 19 3.45 3.99 11.33
N LYS A 20 4.17 5.04 11.75
CA LYS A 20 3.84 5.80 12.95
C LYS A 20 2.46 6.43 12.87
N GLN A 21 2.08 7.01 11.72
CA GLN A 21 0.76 7.62 11.57
C GLN A 21 -0.35 6.57 11.61
N VAL A 22 -0.19 5.44 10.94
CA VAL A 22 -1.17 4.34 11.00
C VAL A 22 -1.35 3.83 12.43
N GLN A 23 -0.26 3.57 13.14
CA GLN A 23 -0.29 3.13 14.55
C GLN A 23 -0.95 4.16 15.47
N THR A 24 -0.84 5.46 15.15
CA THR A 24 -1.43 6.54 15.94
C THR A 24 -2.93 6.65 15.71
N VAL A 25 -3.38 6.52 14.46
CA VAL A 25 -4.78 6.76 14.06
C VAL A 25 -5.66 5.53 14.24
N LEU A 26 -5.13 4.33 14.05
CA LEU A 26 -5.93 3.08 14.17
C LEU A 26 -6.76 2.97 15.45
N PRO A 27 -6.24 3.32 16.65
CA PRO A 27 -7.02 3.26 17.88
C PRO A 27 -8.26 4.16 17.90
N GLU A 28 -8.33 5.16 17.05
CA GLU A 28 -9.47 6.10 16.99
C GLU A 28 -10.74 5.44 16.40
N PHE A 29 -10.58 4.39 15.62
CA PHE A 29 -11.69 3.74 14.91
C PHE A 29 -11.75 2.22 15.04
N VAL A 30 -10.76 1.60 15.65
CA VAL A 30 -10.74 0.15 15.92
C VAL A 30 -10.26 -0.11 17.33
N THR A 31 -11.10 -0.73 18.15
CA THR A 31 -10.76 -1.12 19.52
C THR A 31 -10.25 -2.56 19.62
N GLU A 32 -10.71 -3.43 18.73
CA GLU A 32 -10.38 -4.86 18.70
C GLU A 32 -9.29 -5.11 17.65
N LYS A 33 -8.05 -5.36 18.10
CA LYS A 33 -6.91 -5.63 17.22
C LYS A 33 -7.12 -6.84 16.31
N GLU A 34 -7.89 -7.80 16.80
CA GLU A 34 -8.23 -9.06 16.16
C GLU A 34 -9.16 -8.87 14.95
N LYS A 35 -9.79 -7.71 14.83
CA LYS A 35 -10.61 -7.36 13.66
C LYS A 35 -9.84 -6.64 12.56
N VAL A 36 -8.57 -6.33 12.79
CA VAL A 36 -7.71 -5.66 11.79
C VAL A 36 -6.77 -6.66 11.14
N VAL A 37 -6.72 -6.64 9.82
CA VAL A 37 -5.82 -7.50 9.04
C VAL A 37 -5.04 -6.66 8.05
N PHE A 38 -3.72 -6.72 8.13
CA PHE A 38 -2.82 -6.14 7.13
C PHE A 38 -2.34 -7.20 6.15
N VAL A 39 -2.60 -7.03 4.88
CA VAL A 39 -2.14 -7.91 3.80
C VAL A 39 -1.10 -7.18 2.97
N SER A 40 0.06 -7.79 2.76
CA SER A 40 1.13 -7.21 1.95
C SER A 40 1.64 -8.17 0.87
N GLY A 41 2.23 -7.61 -0.17
CA GLY A 41 2.96 -8.36 -1.20
C GLY A 41 4.46 -8.41 -0.89
N ILE A 42 5.31 -8.00 -1.83
CA ILE A 42 6.77 -8.01 -1.69
C ILE A 42 7.35 -6.61 -1.90
N GLY A 43 8.34 -6.26 -1.10
CA GLY A 43 9.05 -5.00 -1.14
C GLY A 43 9.30 -4.43 0.25
N CYS A 44 9.93 -3.25 0.34
CA CYS A 44 10.25 -2.62 1.62
C CYS A 44 8.98 -2.31 2.43
N SER A 45 7.99 -1.69 1.82
CA SER A 45 6.70 -1.38 2.44
C SER A 45 5.93 -2.64 2.87
N SER A 46 6.13 -3.76 2.18
CA SER A 46 5.46 -5.03 2.47
C SER A 46 5.90 -5.69 3.79
N ARG A 47 6.92 -5.15 4.45
CA ARG A 47 7.28 -5.52 5.83
C ARG A 47 6.32 -4.98 6.89
N PHE A 48 5.42 -4.09 6.49
CA PHE A 48 4.48 -3.41 7.38
C PHE A 48 3.72 -4.33 8.34
N PRO A 49 3.17 -5.50 7.92
CA PRO A 49 2.46 -6.40 8.82
C PRO A 49 3.29 -6.90 10.02
N TYR A 50 4.61 -7.02 9.87
CA TYR A 50 5.48 -7.43 10.97
C TYR A 50 5.55 -6.41 12.11
N TYR A 51 5.29 -5.13 11.81
CA TYR A 51 5.41 -4.02 12.73
C TYR A 51 4.07 -3.59 13.35
N MET A 52 3.00 -4.30 13.02
CA MET A 52 1.66 -4.06 13.54
C MET A 52 1.26 -5.18 14.51
N ALA A 53 0.75 -4.80 15.70
CA ALA A 53 0.19 -5.75 16.67
C ALA A 53 -1.27 -6.08 16.31
N THR A 54 -1.49 -6.59 15.08
CA THR A 54 -2.77 -7.00 14.50
C THR A 54 -2.57 -8.33 13.81
N TYR A 55 -3.62 -8.91 13.24
CA TYR A 55 -3.41 -9.98 12.26
C TYR A 55 -2.76 -9.42 11.00
N GLY A 56 -1.92 -10.24 10.37
CA GLY A 56 -1.21 -9.84 9.17
C GLY A 56 -0.88 -11.03 8.27
N MET A 57 -0.75 -10.75 6.99
CA MET A 57 -0.35 -11.74 5.98
C MET A 57 0.64 -11.10 5.03
N HIS A 58 1.89 -11.60 5.04
CA HIS A 58 2.91 -11.28 4.04
C HIS A 58 2.82 -12.32 2.93
N SER A 59 2.46 -11.88 1.72
CA SER A 59 2.10 -12.79 0.63
C SER A 59 3.08 -12.74 -0.54
N ILE A 60 2.66 -13.23 -1.70
CA ILE A 60 3.43 -13.29 -2.94
C ILE A 60 3.39 -11.94 -3.66
N HIS A 61 4.43 -11.62 -4.41
CA HIS A 61 4.58 -10.40 -5.19
C HIS A 61 3.36 -10.10 -6.07
N GLY A 62 2.78 -8.92 -5.89
CA GLY A 62 1.64 -8.43 -6.63
C GLY A 62 0.30 -9.12 -6.35
N ARG A 63 0.18 -9.91 -5.26
CA ARG A 63 -1.05 -10.67 -4.96
C ARG A 63 -1.82 -10.16 -3.74
N ALA A 64 -1.31 -9.15 -3.05
CA ALA A 64 -1.90 -8.65 -1.82
C ALA A 64 -3.38 -8.25 -2.00
N THR A 65 -3.72 -7.54 -3.08
CA THR A 65 -5.09 -7.08 -3.37
C THR A 65 -6.06 -8.23 -3.64
N ALA A 66 -5.59 -9.31 -4.33
CA ALA A 66 -6.40 -10.50 -4.57
C ALA A 66 -6.66 -11.27 -3.27
N ILE A 67 -5.62 -11.46 -2.45
CA ILE A 67 -5.71 -12.15 -1.15
C ILE A 67 -6.61 -11.37 -0.20
N ALA A 68 -6.42 -10.04 -0.10
CA ALA A 68 -7.26 -9.17 0.73
C ALA A 68 -8.73 -9.22 0.32
N THR A 69 -9.01 -9.31 -0.98
CA THR A 69 -10.37 -9.50 -1.50
C THR A 69 -10.97 -10.81 -0.98
N GLY A 70 -10.19 -11.89 -0.98
CA GLY A 70 -10.59 -13.18 -0.42
C GLY A 70 -10.86 -13.11 1.09
N VAL A 71 -9.95 -12.47 1.84
CA VAL A 71 -10.10 -12.26 3.29
C VAL A 71 -11.38 -11.49 3.61
N LYS A 72 -11.62 -10.37 2.91
CA LYS A 72 -12.82 -9.55 3.12
C LYS A 72 -14.11 -10.25 2.72
N THR A 73 -14.06 -11.09 1.69
CA THR A 73 -15.21 -11.88 1.24
C THR A 73 -15.53 -12.99 2.24
N ALA A 74 -14.50 -13.63 2.79
CA ALA A 74 -14.68 -14.71 3.77
C ALA A 74 -15.19 -14.20 5.13
N ASN A 75 -14.77 -13.00 5.53
CA ASN A 75 -15.26 -12.36 6.74
C ASN A 75 -15.45 -10.84 6.53
N PRO A 76 -16.68 -10.42 6.22
CA PRO A 76 -17.01 -9.02 5.94
C PRO A 76 -16.82 -8.07 7.13
N ASP A 77 -16.75 -8.57 8.36
CA ASP A 77 -16.62 -7.75 9.56
C ASP A 77 -15.18 -7.29 9.82
N LEU A 78 -14.21 -7.87 9.13
CA LEU A 78 -12.81 -7.49 9.26
C LEU A 78 -12.53 -6.12 8.63
N ASN A 79 -11.72 -5.34 9.31
CA ASN A 79 -11.11 -4.13 8.77
C ASN A 79 -9.81 -4.53 8.03
N VAL A 80 -9.89 -4.60 6.72
CA VAL A 80 -8.81 -5.14 5.88
C VAL A 80 -8.04 -4.02 5.22
N TRP A 81 -6.73 -4.01 5.46
CA TRP A 81 -5.78 -3.08 4.88
C TRP A 81 -4.79 -3.82 3.96
N VAL A 82 -4.50 -3.24 2.83
CA VAL A 82 -3.44 -3.69 1.92
C VAL A 82 -2.31 -2.68 1.95
N VAL A 83 -1.08 -3.17 2.03
CA VAL A 83 0.14 -2.37 1.94
C VAL A 83 1.04 -2.91 0.85
N GLY A 84 1.48 -2.05 -0.04
CA GLY A 84 2.43 -2.43 -1.08
C GLY A 84 3.06 -1.24 -1.78
N GLY A 85 4.23 -1.45 -2.35
CA GLY A 85 4.92 -0.47 -3.18
C GLY A 85 4.33 -0.39 -4.60
N ASP A 86 4.70 0.66 -5.31
CA ASP A 86 4.33 0.86 -6.71
C ASP A 86 4.78 -0.29 -7.61
N GLY A 87 6.00 -0.79 -7.43
CA GLY A 87 6.49 -1.96 -8.15
C GLY A 87 5.71 -3.24 -7.87
N ASP A 88 5.24 -3.43 -6.65
CA ASP A 88 4.45 -4.59 -6.26
C ASP A 88 3.02 -4.53 -6.80
N LEU A 89 2.35 -3.41 -6.57
CA LEU A 89 0.92 -3.26 -6.86
C LEU A 89 0.61 -2.90 -8.32
N LEU A 90 1.49 -2.17 -9.00
CA LEU A 90 1.23 -1.63 -10.33
C LEU A 90 1.97 -2.36 -11.46
N SER A 91 3.01 -3.17 -11.15
CA SER A 91 3.66 -4.05 -12.12
C SER A 91 2.90 -5.38 -12.19
N ILE A 92 3.47 -6.44 -11.64
CA ILE A 92 2.85 -7.77 -11.65
C ILE A 92 1.48 -7.81 -10.94
N GLY A 93 1.25 -6.88 -10.02
CA GLY A 93 -0.03 -6.72 -9.30
C GLY A 93 -1.10 -5.94 -10.05
N GLY A 94 -0.77 -5.28 -11.17
CA GLY A 94 -1.66 -4.32 -11.84
C GLY A 94 -3.04 -4.89 -12.19
N ASN A 95 -3.12 -6.13 -12.67
CA ASN A 95 -4.40 -6.79 -12.93
C ASN A 95 -5.27 -6.91 -11.65
N HIS A 96 -4.67 -7.34 -10.55
CA HIS A 96 -5.39 -7.50 -9.28
C HIS A 96 -5.78 -6.15 -8.66
N PHE A 97 -4.92 -5.14 -8.82
CA PHE A 97 -5.19 -3.77 -8.41
C PHE A 97 -6.44 -3.21 -9.10
N ILE A 98 -6.50 -3.28 -10.44
CA ILE A 98 -7.63 -2.82 -11.25
C ILE A 98 -8.91 -3.57 -10.86
N HIS A 99 -8.84 -4.90 -10.76
CA HIS A 99 -10.01 -5.71 -10.43
C HIS A 99 -10.50 -5.53 -8.99
N MET A 100 -9.64 -5.25 -8.02
CA MET A 100 -10.06 -4.89 -6.68
C MET A 100 -10.83 -3.56 -6.70
N LEU A 101 -10.30 -2.52 -7.32
CA LEU A 101 -10.95 -1.22 -7.40
C LEU A 101 -12.32 -1.29 -8.07
N ARG A 102 -12.42 -1.94 -9.25
CA ARG A 102 -13.71 -2.04 -9.98
C ARG A 102 -14.77 -2.88 -9.28
N ARG A 103 -14.36 -3.88 -8.45
CA ARG A 103 -15.28 -4.70 -7.64
C ARG A 103 -15.70 -4.01 -6.36
N ASN A 104 -14.93 -3.05 -5.93
CA ASN A 104 -15.17 -2.16 -4.80
C ASN A 104 -15.46 -2.87 -3.46
N PRO A 105 -14.72 -3.94 -3.06
CA PRO A 105 -14.85 -4.47 -1.71
C PRO A 105 -14.42 -3.42 -0.68
N ASP A 106 -14.92 -3.51 0.55
CA ASP A 106 -14.54 -2.58 1.62
C ASP A 106 -13.14 -2.89 2.15
N ILE A 107 -12.13 -2.46 1.39
CA ILE A 107 -10.69 -2.65 1.66
C ILE A 107 -9.98 -1.30 1.55
N LYS A 108 -9.04 -1.07 2.47
CA LYS A 108 -8.18 0.12 2.46
C LYS A 108 -6.82 -0.24 1.88
N LEU A 109 -6.43 0.40 0.80
CA LEU A 109 -5.16 0.15 0.10
C LEU A 109 -4.21 1.33 0.27
N MET A 110 -3.07 1.08 0.86
CA MET A 110 -1.96 2.04 0.95
C MET A 110 -0.92 1.72 -0.10
N LEU A 111 -0.83 2.55 -1.13
CA LEU A 111 0.18 2.49 -2.17
C LEU A 111 1.37 3.38 -1.79
N PHE A 112 2.51 2.76 -1.49
CA PHE A 112 3.76 3.45 -1.19
C PHE A 112 4.52 3.69 -2.49
N ASN A 113 4.38 4.91 -3.02
CA ASN A 113 4.96 5.27 -4.31
C ASN A 113 6.31 5.98 -4.14
N ASN A 114 7.39 5.23 -4.19
CA ASN A 114 8.75 5.74 -4.15
C ASN A 114 9.46 5.76 -5.52
N GLN A 115 8.77 5.34 -6.57
CA GLN A 115 9.24 5.32 -7.96
C GLN A 115 10.47 4.44 -8.19
N ILE A 116 10.64 3.38 -7.40
CA ILE A 116 11.78 2.46 -7.53
C ILE A 116 11.51 1.12 -6.83
N TYR A 117 12.08 0.03 -7.35
CA TYR A 117 12.22 -1.22 -6.58
C TYR A 117 13.36 -1.08 -5.57
N GLY A 118 13.03 -0.65 -4.34
CA GLY A 118 14.02 -0.41 -3.29
C GLY A 118 14.65 -1.68 -2.72
N LEU A 119 13.83 -2.71 -2.43
CA LEU A 119 14.29 -3.96 -1.81
C LEU A 119 15.35 -4.67 -2.64
N THR A 120 15.22 -4.67 -3.95
CA THR A 120 16.14 -5.30 -4.91
C THR A 120 17.27 -4.38 -5.36
N LYS A 121 17.44 -3.24 -4.68
CA LYS A 121 18.56 -2.30 -4.81
C LYS A 121 18.54 -1.46 -6.09
N GLY A 122 17.35 -1.05 -6.56
CA GLY A 122 17.22 0.10 -7.45
C GLY A 122 16.98 -0.20 -8.92
N GLN A 123 16.06 -1.09 -9.25
CA GLN A 123 15.48 -1.18 -10.59
C GLN A 123 14.39 -0.14 -10.77
N TYR A 124 14.14 0.30 -12.01
CA TYR A 124 13.02 1.19 -12.29
C TYR A 124 11.68 0.48 -12.03
N SER A 125 10.71 1.22 -11.51
CA SER A 125 9.36 0.76 -11.23
C SER A 125 8.38 1.29 -12.28
N PRO A 126 7.13 0.82 -12.30
CA PRO A 126 6.11 1.34 -13.23
C PRO A 126 5.85 2.84 -13.13
N THR A 127 6.22 3.48 -12.03
CA THR A 127 6.04 4.93 -11.81
C THR A 127 7.33 5.73 -11.90
N SER A 128 8.47 5.07 -12.19
CA SER A 128 9.74 5.77 -12.41
C SER A 128 9.65 6.70 -13.62
N PRO A 129 10.23 7.89 -13.55
CA PRO A 129 10.24 8.81 -14.70
C PRO A 129 10.86 8.17 -15.95
N LYS A 130 10.32 8.49 -17.12
CA LYS A 130 10.92 8.10 -18.38
C LYS A 130 12.36 8.61 -18.47
N GLY A 131 13.26 7.79 -18.95
CA GLY A 131 14.68 8.09 -19.01
C GLY A 131 15.45 7.83 -17.71
N ALA A 132 14.80 7.26 -16.68
CA ALA A 132 15.48 6.95 -15.42
C ALA A 132 16.63 5.96 -15.62
N ASN A 133 17.84 6.36 -15.23
CA ASN A 133 19.02 5.50 -15.23
C ASN A 133 19.03 4.63 -13.97
N THR A 134 18.94 3.34 -14.15
CA THR A 134 18.96 2.36 -13.04
C THR A 134 19.83 1.16 -13.43
N LYS A 135 20.00 0.22 -12.49
CA LYS A 135 20.75 -1.00 -12.77
C LYS A 135 20.19 -1.84 -13.92
N SER A 136 18.87 -1.82 -14.11
CA SER A 136 18.20 -2.53 -15.19
C SER A 136 18.04 -1.70 -16.46
N THR A 137 18.25 -0.40 -16.40
CA THR A 137 18.11 0.54 -17.51
C THR A 137 19.29 1.51 -17.57
N PRO A 138 20.52 1.03 -17.86
CA PRO A 138 21.72 1.86 -17.84
C PRO A 138 21.72 2.99 -18.89
N PHE A 139 20.88 2.87 -19.92
CA PHE A 139 20.70 3.88 -20.96
C PHE A 139 19.40 4.69 -20.81
N GLY A 140 18.73 4.57 -19.66
CA GLY A 140 17.44 5.19 -19.41
C GLY A 140 16.24 4.25 -19.67
N SER A 141 15.20 4.38 -18.87
CA SER A 141 13.93 3.66 -19.09
C SER A 141 13.19 4.22 -20.29
N VAL A 142 12.55 3.36 -21.07
CA VAL A 142 11.80 3.75 -22.29
C VAL A 142 10.29 3.82 -22.05
N ASP A 143 9.81 3.19 -20.97
CA ASP A 143 8.39 3.10 -20.66
C ASP A 143 7.83 4.45 -20.17
N GLU A 144 6.57 4.72 -20.53
CA GLU A 144 5.83 5.82 -19.94
C GLU A 144 5.40 5.45 -18.51
N PRO A 145 5.62 6.33 -17.51
CA PRO A 145 5.28 6.04 -16.14
C PRO A 145 3.77 6.00 -15.92
N PHE A 146 3.32 5.05 -15.13
CA PHE A 146 1.94 5.05 -14.64
C PHE A 146 1.69 6.19 -13.67
N ASN A 147 0.55 6.87 -13.85
CA ASN A 147 -0.02 7.76 -12.86
C ASN A 147 -1.04 6.96 -12.01
N PRO A 148 -0.78 6.72 -10.71
CA PRO A 148 -1.69 5.93 -9.88
C PRO A 148 -3.10 6.49 -9.78
N ALA A 149 -3.25 7.83 -9.83
CA ALA A 149 -4.57 8.47 -9.82
C ALA A 149 -5.37 8.16 -11.08
N GLU A 150 -4.75 8.25 -12.25
CA GLU A 150 -5.39 7.95 -13.53
C GLU A 150 -5.79 6.47 -13.61
N LEU A 151 -4.92 5.56 -13.15
CA LEU A 151 -5.23 4.13 -13.08
C LEU A 151 -6.41 3.86 -12.14
N ALA A 152 -6.43 4.50 -10.97
CA ALA A 152 -7.52 4.34 -10.00
C ALA A 152 -8.84 4.86 -10.55
N LEU A 153 -8.84 6.06 -11.15
CA LEU A 153 -10.02 6.65 -11.78
C LEU A 153 -10.51 5.82 -12.98
N GLY A 154 -9.60 5.35 -13.83
CA GLY A 154 -9.91 4.45 -14.94
C GLY A 154 -10.52 3.12 -14.48
N ALA A 155 -10.07 2.60 -13.34
CA ALA A 155 -10.62 1.41 -12.69
C ALA A 155 -11.92 1.67 -11.89
N LYS A 156 -12.45 2.91 -11.92
CA LYS A 156 -13.67 3.31 -11.21
C LYS A 156 -13.53 3.23 -9.68
N ALA A 157 -12.36 3.59 -9.14
CA ALA A 157 -12.17 3.71 -7.70
C ALA A 157 -13.19 4.67 -7.10
N SER A 158 -13.84 4.27 -6.00
CA SER A 158 -14.84 5.08 -5.31
C SER A 158 -14.23 6.09 -4.32
N PHE A 159 -12.97 5.90 -3.95
CA PHE A 159 -12.18 6.82 -3.13
C PHE A 159 -10.72 6.80 -3.58
N PHE A 160 -10.14 7.98 -3.74
CA PHE A 160 -8.72 8.17 -3.97
C PHE A 160 -8.23 9.38 -3.18
N ALA A 161 -7.12 9.21 -2.46
CA ALA A 161 -6.43 10.31 -1.79
C ALA A 161 -4.92 10.16 -1.96
N ARG A 162 -4.20 11.27 -1.98
CA ARG A 162 -2.73 11.30 -2.02
C ARG A 162 -2.21 12.19 -0.91
N THR A 163 -1.18 11.70 -0.21
CA THR A 163 -0.49 12.44 0.84
C THR A 163 1.01 12.26 0.75
N LEU A 164 1.76 13.01 1.55
CA LEU A 164 3.21 12.91 1.64
C LEU A 164 3.61 12.36 3.01
N ASP A 165 4.67 11.57 3.03
CA ASP A 165 5.29 11.05 4.26
C ASP A 165 5.78 12.13 5.22
N ARG A 166 6.00 13.35 4.70
CA ARG A 166 6.45 14.55 5.45
C ARG A 166 5.30 15.41 5.98
N ASP A 167 4.05 15.04 5.70
CA ASP A 167 2.87 15.74 6.22
C ASP A 167 2.02 14.81 7.09
N PRO A 168 2.41 14.61 8.36
CA PRO A 168 1.72 13.70 9.27
C PRO A 168 0.25 14.06 9.47
N LYS A 169 -0.08 15.36 9.57
CA LYS A 169 -1.45 15.81 9.83
C LYS A 169 -2.38 15.49 8.66
N HIS A 170 -1.94 15.81 7.45
CA HIS A 170 -2.71 15.48 6.25
C HIS A 170 -2.82 13.96 6.06
N MET A 171 -1.74 13.23 6.32
CA MET A 171 -1.74 11.76 6.25
C MET A 171 -2.77 11.15 7.20
N GLN A 172 -2.79 11.56 8.47
CA GLN A 172 -3.79 11.11 9.45
C GLN A 172 -5.22 11.40 8.98
N ALA A 173 -5.46 12.60 8.45
CA ALA A 173 -6.77 12.97 7.91
C ALA A 173 -7.18 12.06 6.73
N MET A 174 -6.25 11.73 5.82
CA MET A 174 -6.53 10.84 4.69
C MET A 174 -6.76 9.40 5.14
N ILE A 175 -6.00 8.88 6.10
CA ILE A 175 -6.20 7.54 6.68
C ILE A 175 -7.59 7.46 7.32
N ASN A 176 -7.99 8.45 8.11
CA ASN A 176 -9.31 8.51 8.74
C ASN A 176 -10.43 8.53 7.69
N ARG A 177 -10.32 9.36 6.65
CA ARG A 177 -11.30 9.41 5.56
C ARG A 177 -11.37 8.10 4.79
N ALA A 178 -10.22 7.49 4.49
CA ALA A 178 -10.16 6.19 3.83
C ALA A 178 -10.86 5.11 4.67
N ASN A 179 -10.62 5.09 5.99
CA ASN A 179 -11.28 4.13 6.88
C ASN A 179 -12.80 4.30 6.94
N GLN A 180 -13.29 5.53 6.94
CA GLN A 180 -14.74 5.84 6.96
C GLN A 180 -15.44 5.53 5.63
N HIS A 181 -14.70 5.50 4.54
CA HIS A 181 -15.25 5.20 3.22
C HIS A 181 -15.76 3.76 3.14
N LYS A 182 -16.97 3.58 2.60
CA LYS A 182 -17.55 2.25 2.30
C LYS A 182 -17.19 1.85 0.89
N GLY A 183 -16.40 0.78 0.77
CA GLY A 183 -15.81 0.35 -0.48
C GLY A 183 -14.29 0.47 -0.48
N SER A 184 -13.67 0.26 -1.66
CA SER A 184 -12.22 0.32 -1.81
C SER A 184 -11.73 1.77 -1.75
N ALA A 185 -10.80 2.03 -0.82
CA ALA A 185 -10.13 3.30 -0.67
C ALA A 185 -8.64 3.15 -1.01
N LEU A 186 -8.11 3.99 -1.91
CA LEU A 186 -6.70 4.08 -2.29
C LEU A 186 -6.13 5.42 -1.85
#